data_a241c2174ca3c3ca5c5afd225db985f4
#
_entry.id   a241c2174ca3c3ca5c5afd225db985f4
#
_cell.length_a   1.000
_cell.length_b   1.000
_cell.length_c   1.000
_cell.angle_alpha   90.00
_cell.angle_beta   90.00
_cell.angle_gamma   90.00
#
_symmetry.space_group_name_H-M   'P 1'
#
loop_
_entity.id
_entity.type
_entity.pdbx_description
1 polymer ?
#
loop_
_entity_poly.entity_id
_entity_poly.type
_entity_poly.pdbx_seq_one_letter_code
_entity_poly.pdbx_strand_id
1 'polypeptide(L)'
;MASRIGKNISVSIFGQSHSAGIGCVVEGIPAGKKIDLDELQAFLSRRAPGGMPWSTPRKEADLPEFLGGLVNGVTCGAPLAALIRNTNTKSSDYDELRRVPRPGHADYVANMKFHGAQDVSGGGHFSGRLTAPLCIAGGIAIQLLRDEGIEVGAHIARIAGIADDAFALHSLSSTDVHVAHAKTFPVLNDAQGERMIAAIAEAREAGDSVGGVVECAATGMPVGVGEPMFDGVENAVARMLFGIPAVKGVEFGRGFDVADMRGSENNDGMRIVDGRVVFESNNAGGANGGITTGEPVVVRCAFKPTPSISRAQHSIDMQAGTNEGLSVHGRHDPCVVVRAVPVVEAAVALALYDLLLESRMD
;
A
#
# COMPACT_ATOMS: atom_id res chain seq x y z
N MET A 1 8.87 -18.19 6.58
CA MET A 1 7.98 -17.16 6.02
C MET A 1 8.83 -16.25 5.17
N ALA A 2 8.51 -16.05 3.91
CA ALA A 2 9.26 -15.13 3.05
C ALA A 2 8.60 -13.74 3.13
N SER A 3 9.25 -12.80 3.81
CA SER A 3 8.81 -11.41 3.91
C SER A 3 9.88 -10.49 3.32
N ARG A 4 10.46 -10.91 2.20
CA ARG A 4 11.45 -10.20 1.41
C ARG A 4 10.99 -10.06 -0.03
N ILE A 5 11.20 -8.89 -0.61
CA ILE A 5 10.83 -8.54 -1.99
C ILE A 5 11.88 -7.58 -2.57
N GLY A 6 11.98 -7.53 -3.90
CA GLY A 6 12.89 -6.68 -4.67
C GLY A 6 14.13 -7.45 -5.17
N LYS A 7 14.75 -6.93 -6.21
CA LYS A 7 15.98 -7.46 -6.84
C LYS A 7 17.18 -6.58 -6.51
N ASN A 8 17.20 -5.36 -7.01
CA ASN A 8 18.28 -4.37 -6.86
C ASN A 8 18.16 -3.61 -5.55
N ILE A 9 16.94 -3.19 -5.21
CA ILE A 9 16.59 -2.76 -3.87
C ILE A 9 15.70 -3.81 -3.24
N SER A 10 16.15 -4.45 -2.15
CA SER A 10 15.34 -5.46 -1.49
C SER A 10 14.94 -5.04 -0.09
N VAL A 11 13.69 -5.36 0.27
CA VAL A 11 13.10 -5.05 1.57
C VAL A 11 12.74 -6.34 2.27
N SER A 12 13.27 -6.54 3.48
CA SER A 12 12.86 -7.59 4.40
C SER A 12 12.09 -6.97 5.55
N ILE A 13 10.85 -7.42 5.78
CA ILE A 13 9.99 -6.96 6.89
C ILE A 13 9.98 -8.01 7.99
N PHE A 14 10.15 -7.57 9.25
CA PHE A 14 10.17 -8.45 10.42
C PHE A 14 9.28 -7.93 11.55
N GLY A 15 9.04 -8.78 12.54
CA GLY A 15 8.22 -8.51 13.72
C GLY A 15 6.76 -8.96 13.56
N GLN A 16 5.99 -8.73 14.60
CA GLN A 16 4.56 -9.03 14.69
C GLN A 16 3.83 -7.86 15.36
N SER A 17 2.50 -7.81 15.18
CA SER A 17 1.66 -6.71 15.69
C SER A 17 1.83 -6.44 17.18
N HIS A 18 2.06 -7.48 17.99
CA HIS A 18 2.17 -7.41 19.44
C HIS A 18 3.53 -7.86 19.99
N SER A 19 4.53 -8.08 19.13
CA SER A 19 5.93 -8.28 19.54
C SER A 19 6.54 -6.96 20.05
N ALA A 20 7.79 -7.01 20.54
CA ALA A 20 8.53 -5.84 21.04
C ALA A 20 8.64 -4.70 19.99
N GLY A 21 8.62 -5.05 18.70
CA GLY A 21 8.69 -4.09 17.61
C GLY A 21 8.47 -4.74 16.25
N ILE A 22 8.35 -3.88 15.25
CA ILE A 22 8.28 -4.21 13.82
C ILE A 22 9.34 -3.41 13.09
N GLY A 23 9.90 -3.92 12.01
CA GLY A 23 10.94 -3.19 11.29
C GLY A 23 11.18 -3.71 9.90
N CYS A 24 12.11 -3.06 9.22
CA CYS A 24 12.62 -3.49 7.92
C CYS A 24 14.14 -3.44 7.87
N VAL A 25 14.67 -4.26 6.97
CA VAL A 25 16.03 -4.14 6.46
C VAL A 25 15.92 -3.87 4.97
N VAL A 26 16.55 -2.81 4.50
CA VAL A 26 16.59 -2.41 3.09
C VAL A 26 18.03 -2.54 2.60
N GLU A 27 18.23 -3.34 1.57
CA GLU A 27 19.52 -3.55 0.91
C GLU A 27 19.48 -2.93 -0.49
N GLY A 28 20.62 -2.52 -1.02
CA GLY A 28 20.75 -2.00 -2.39
C GLY A 28 20.50 -0.49 -2.52
N ILE A 29 20.32 0.25 -1.41
CA ILE A 29 20.26 1.72 -1.48
C ILE A 29 21.65 2.26 -1.85
N PRO A 30 21.76 3.08 -2.91
CA PRO A 30 23.05 3.70 -3.30
C PRO A 30 23.62 4.54 -2.15
N ALA A 31 24.93 4.50 -1.96
CA ALA A 31 25.62 5.35 -0.97
C ALA A 31 25.59 6.83 -1.38
N GLY A 32 25.66 7.73 -0.39
CA GLY A 32 25.76 9.17 -0.60
C GLY A 32 24.43 9.87 -0.85
N LYS A 33 23.29 9.18 -0.74
CA LYS A 33 21.97 9.81 -0.86
C LYS A 33 21.55 10.44 0.47
N LYS A 34 21.16 11.69 0.44
CA LYS A 34 20.61 12.39 1.61
C LYS A 34 19.14 11.99 1.78
N ILE A 35 18.79 11.56 2.97
CA ILE A 35 17.40 11.23 3.34
C ILE A 35 16.89 12.31 4.30
N ASP A 36 15.77 12.94 3.95
CA ASP A 36 15.06 13.85 4.83
C ASP A 36 14.18 13.03 5.80
N LEU A 37 14.63 12.96 7.06
CA LEU A 37 13.96 12.16 8.08
C LEU A 37 12.68 12.83 8.60
N ASP A 38 12.56 14.14 8.53
CA ASP A 38 11.36 14.86 8.92
C ASP A 38 10.26 14.66 7.87
N GLU A 39 10.59 14.71 6.60
CA GLU A 39 9.69 14.35 5.50
C GLU A 39 9.25 12.88 5.61
N LEU A 40 10.18 11.96 5.88
CA LEU A 40 9.86 10.55 6.09
C LEU A 40 8.89 10.38 7.26
N GLN A 41 9.08 11.09 8.37
CA GLN A 41 8.18 11.04 9.51
C GLN A 41 6.80 11.62 9.18
N ALA A 42 6.73 12.71 8.42
CA ALA A 42 5.46 13.26 7.94
C ALA A 42 4.72 12.24 7.06
N PHE A 43 5.42 11.55 6.17
CA PHE A 43 4.86 10.47 5.35
C PHE A 43 4.31 9.31 6.22
N LEU A 44 5.08 8.83 7.19
CA LEU A 44 4.66 7.78 8.13
C LEU A 44 3.43 8.19 8.95
N SER A 45 3.32 9.47 9.31
CA SER A 45 2.21 10.02 10.08
C SER A 45 0.87 9.93 9.34
N ARG A 46 0.86 9.97 7.99
CA ARG A 46 -0.34 9.75 7.17
C ARG A 46 -0.87 8.31 7.30
N ARG A 47 0.02 7.35 7.54
CA ARG A 47 -0.34 5.94 7.77
C ARG A 47 -0.72 5.67 9.23
N ALA A 48 -0.11 6.37 10.19
CA ALA A 48 -0.24 6.11 11.61
C ALA A 48 -1.71 6.12 12.07
N PRO A 49 -2.09 5.25 13.05
CA PRO A 49 -3.45 5.25 13.56
C PRO A 49 -3.70 6.39 14.54
N GLY A 50 -4.93 6.86 14.58
CA GLY A 50 -5.45 7.70 15.66
C GLY A 50 -5.83 9.12 15.25
N GLY A 51 -6.74 9.70 16.06
CA GLY A 51 -7.12 11.10 15.95
C GLY A 51 -8.28 11.42 15.01
N MET A 52 -8.67 10.51 14.11
CA MET A 52 -9.71 10.76 13.12
C MET A 52 -10.97 9.90 13.34
N PRO A 53 -12.18 10.44 13.08
CA PRO A 53 -13.44 9.72 13.29
C PRO A 53 -13.57 8.42 12.49
N TRP A 54 -12.92 8.32 11.34
CA TRP A 54 -12.91 7.17 10.44
C TRP A 54 -11.80 6.16 10.70
N SER A 55 -10.96 6.38 11.72
CA SER A 55 -9.82 5.51 12.07
C SER A 55 -10.03 4.86 13.43
N THR A 56 -9.22 3.81 13.70
CA THR A 56 -9.14 3.19 15.03
C THR A 56 -8.74 4.20 16.10
N PRO A 57 -9.27 4.09 17.32
CA PRO A 57 -8.86 4.94 18.45
C PRO A 57 -7.44 4.62 18.99
N ARG A 58 -6.72 3.63 18.45
CA ARG A 58 -5.30 3.41 18.78
C ARG A 58 -4.49 4.64 18.43
N LYS A 59 -3.45 4.90 19.23
CA LYS A 59 -2.47 5.96 18.95
C LYS A 59 -1.09 5.33 18.96
N GLU A 60 -0.40 5.41 17.85
CA GLU A 60 0.99 4.99 17.68
C GLU A 60 1.67 5.98 16.74
N ALA A 61 2.81 6.51 17.15
CA ALA A 61 3.49 7.58 16.41
C ALA A 61 4.24 7.05 15.17
N ASP A 62 4.41 5.73 15.04
CA ASP A 62 5.21 5.08 13.99
C ASP A 62 6.60 5.73 13.82
N LEU A 63 7.26 6.03 14.93
CA LEU A 63 8.57 6.66 14.96
C LEU A 63 9.67 5.62 14.74
N PRO A 64 10.43 5.67 13.61
CA PRO A 64 11.50 4.72 13.34
C PRO A 64 12.79 5.04 14.10
N GLU A 65 13.40 4.01 14.67
CA GLU A 65 14.78 4.00 15.15
C GLU A 65 15.67 3.42 14.04
N PHE A 66 16.59 4.21 13.48
CA PHE A 66 17.55 3.72 12.50
C PHE A 66 18.74 3.09 13.21
N LEU A 67 18.96 1.79 12.98
CA LEU A 67 20.01 0.99 13.61
C LEU A 67 21.27 0.90 12.75
N GLY A 68 21.19 1.23 11.47
CA GLY A 68 22.30 1.21 10.51
C GLY A 68 21.88 1.73 9.14
N GLY A 69 22.87 1.86 8.25
CA GLY A 69 22.64 2.30 6.86
C GLY A 69 22.66 3.83 6.65
N LEU A 70 22.57 4.63 7.70
CA LEU A 70 22.63 6.08 7.65
C LEU A 70 23.75 6.63 8.54
N VAL A 71 24.46 7.64 8.03
CA VAL A 71 25.43 8.47 8.78
C VAL A 71 25.05 9.93 8.59
N ASN A 72 24.61 10.59 9.65
CA ASN A 72 24.11 11.98 9.61
C ASN A 72 23.02 12.21 8.55
N GLY A 73 22.09 11.27 8.40
CA GLY A 73 21.01 11.34 7.41
C GLY A 73 21.41 11.01 5.97
N VAL A 74 22.65 10.56 5.74
CA VAL A 74 23.16 10.17 4.42
C VAL A 74 23.36 8.65 4.37
N THR A 75 22.93 8.00 3.30
CA THR A 75 23.11 6.57 3.08
C THR A 75 24.60 6.23 2.92
N CYS A 76 25.06 5.16 3.59
CA CYS A 76 26.47 4.79 3.59
C CYS A 76 26.77 3.52 2.79
N GLY A 77 25.78 2.95 2.08
CA GLY A 77 25.91 1.72 1.29
C GLY A 77 25.78 0.44 2.11
N ALA A 78 25.79 0.51 3.46
CA ALA A 78 25.45 -0.62 4.30
C ALA A 78 23.93 -0.86 4.28
N PRO A 79 23.44 -2.08 4.59
CA PRO A 79 22.02 -2.33 4.75
C PRO A 79 21.38 -1.33 5.73
N LEU A 80 20.29 -0.69 5.32
CA LEU A 80 19.54 0.22 6.18
C LEU A 80 18.61 -0.62 7.04
N ALA A 81 18.76 -0.54 8.37
CA ALA A 81 17.91 -1.23 9.32
C ALA A 81 17.13 -0.21 10.15
N ALA A 82 15.79 -0.36 10.20
CA ALA A 82 14.92 0.50 10.96
C ALA A 82 13.92 -0.32 11.78
N LEU A 83 13.64 0.14 13.01
CA LEU A 83 12.76 -0.48 13.99
C LEU A 83 11.74 0.53 14.50
N ILE A 84 10.46 0.13 14.56
CA ILE A 84 9.40 0.83 15.29
C ILE A 84 9.02 0.01 16.52
N ARG A 85 9.13 0.60 17.73
CA ARG A 85 8.70 -0.05 18.97
C ARG A 85 7.17 -0.13 19.05
N ASN A 86 6.66 -1.28 19.47
CA ASN A 86 5.24 -1.44 19.79
C ASN A 86 4.98 -1.02 21.24
N THR A 87 4.22 0.05 21.46
CA THR A 87 3.98 0.62 22.79
C THR A 87 2.56 0.41 23.30
N ASN A 88 1.60 0.06 22.45
CA ASN A 88 0.18 -0.03 22.79
C ASN A 88 -0.40 -1.40 22.46
N THR A 89 0.10 -2.45 23.11
CA THR A 89 -0.31 -3.84 22.90
C THR A 89 -1.19 -4.35 24.05
N LYS A 90 -2.33 -4.99 23.73
CA LYS A 90 -3.21 -5.71 24.66
C LYS A 90 -3.42 -7.11 24.12
N SER A 91 -2.63 -8.07 24.58
CA SER A 91 -2.64 -9.44 24.05
C SER A 91 -3.84 -10.27 24.53
N SER A 92 -4.42 -9.97 25.69
CA SER A 92 -5.57 -10.69 26.25
C SER A 92 -6.82 -10.66 25.38
N ASP A 93 -6.98 -9.65 24.52
CA ASP A 93 -8.14 -9.49 23.64
C ASP A 93 -8.17 -10.55 22.49
N TYR A 94 -7.13 -11.38 22.37
CA TYR A 94 -6.95 -12.29 21.23
C TYR A 94 -6.89 -13.79 21.62
N ASP A 95 -7.04 -14.15 22.90
CA ASP A 95 -6.93 -15.54 23.34
C ASP A 95 -8.05 -16.43 22.74
N GLU A 96 -9.26 -15.91 22.62
CA GLU A 96 -10.37 -16.61 21.97
C GLU A 96 -10.11 -16.90 20.49
N LEU A 97 -9.40 -15.98 19.78
CA LEU A 97 -9.09 -16.10 18.36
C LEU A 97 -8.12 -17.24 18.02
N ARG A 98 -7.43 -17.81 19.02
CA ARG A 98 -6.67 -19.05 18.85
C ARG A 98 -7.58 -20.26 18.59
N ARG A 99 -8.76 -20.24 19.14
CA ARG A 99 -9.75 -21.33 19.08
C ARG A 99 -10.79 -21.06 18.00
N VAL A 100 -11.31 -19.83 17.93
CA VAL A 100 -12.37 -19.40 17.01
C VAL A 100 -11.81 -18.36 16.03
N PRO A 101 -11.41 -18.77 14.81
CA PRO A 101 -10.74 -17.88 13.85
C PRO A 101 -11.73 -16.88 13.26
N ARG A 102 -11.25 -15.66 12.99
CA ARG A 102 -12.05 -14.62 12.32
C ARG A 102 -12.34 -15.00 10.86
N PRO A 103 -13.59 -14.97 10.42
CA PRO A 103 -13.93 -15.09 9.00
C PRO A 103 -13.21 -13.99 8.19
N GLY A 104 -12.66 -14.37 7.03
CA GLY A 104 -11.96 -13.42 6.16
C GLY A 104 -10.57 -12.95 6.63
N HIS A 105 -10.09 -13.40 7.80
CA HIS A 105 -8.72 -13.17 8.27
C HIS A 105 -7.81 -14.37 7.98
N ALA A 106 -6.51 -14.22 8.23
CA ALA A 106 -5.54 -15.30 8.04
C ALA A 106 -5.52 -16.33 9.19
N ASP A 107 -6.30 -16.16 10.25
CA ASP A 107 -6.22 -16.95 11.49
C ASP A 107 -6.27 -18.46 11.23
N TYR A 108 -7.28 -18.93 10.49
CA TYR A 108 -7.46 -20.35 10.15
C TYR A 108 -6.31 -20.87 9.27
N VAL A 109 -6.05 -20.20 8.14
CA VAL A 109 -5.06 -20.67 7.18
C VAL A 109 -3.63 -20.61 7.73
N ALA A 110 -3.34 -19.65 8.61
CA ALA A 110 -2.06 -19.56 9.31
C ALA A 110 -1.92 -20.69 10.34
N ASN A 111 -3.00 -21.00 11.08
CA ASN A 111 -3.01 -22.12 12.01
C ASN A 111 -2.70 -23.44 11.30
N MET A 112 -3.33 -23.70 10.17
CA MET A 112 -3.08 -24.89 9.36
C MET A 112 -1.65 -24.91 8.81
N LYS A 113 -1.17 -23.79 8.26
CA LYS A 113 0.15 -23.69 7.64
C LYS A 113 1.29 -23.85 8.64
N PHE A 114 1.15 -23.28 9.84
CA PHE A 114 2.20 -23.23 10.85
C PHE A 114 1.94 -24.16 12.04
N HIS A 115 0.96 -25.06 11.91
CA HIS A 115 0.61 -26.08 12.92
C HIS A 115 0.39 -25.47 14.31
N GLY A 116 -0.29 -24.31 14.37
CA GLY A 116 -0.60 -23.60 15.61
C GLY A 116 0.53 -22.78 16.21
N ALA A 117 1.71 -22.75 15.58
CA ALA A 117 2.88 -22.00 16.08
C ALA A 117 2.87 -20.49 15.73
N GLN A 118 1.88 -20.02 14.95
CA GLN A 118 1.77 -18.60 14.60
C GLN A 118 1.40 -17.75 15.82
N ASP A 119 1.89 -16.49 15.83
CA ASP A 119 1.37 -15.48 16.75
C ASP A 119 0.02 -14.99 16.25
N VAL A 120 -1.03 -15.14 17.08
CA VAL A 120 -2.40 -14.68 16.77
C VAL A 120 -2.67 -13.27 17.29
N SER A 121 -1.83 -12.76 18.20
CA SER A 121 -2.04 -11.49 18.89
C SER A 121 -2.04 -10.33 17.90
N GLY A 122 -3.17 -9.62 17.78
CA GLY A 122 -3.34 -8.53 16.82
C GLY A 122 -3.20 -8.93 15.34
N GLY A 123 -3.31 -10.25 15.03
CA GLY A 123 -3.07 -10.81 13.71
C GLY A 123 -1.60 -11.11 13.39
N GLY A 124 -0.71 -10.98 14.39
CA GLY A 124 0.71 -11.34 14.28
C GLY A 124 1.40 -10.67 13.08
N HIS A 125 2.06 -11.47 12.26
CA HIS A 125 2.74 -11.03 11.05
C HIS A 125 1.79 -10.77 9.85
N PHE A 126 0.51 -11.15 9.96
CA PHE A 126 -0.54 -10.88 8.96
C PHE A 126 -1.27 -9.56 9.19
N SER A 127 -0.90 -8.85 10.24
CA SER A 127 -1.52 -7.58 10.62
C SER A 127 -1.18 -6.45 9.63
N GLY A 128 -2.16 -5.56 9.39
CA GLY A 128 -1.92 -4.28 8.70
C GLY A 128 -0.87 -3.39 9.37
N ARG A 129 -0.50 -3.68 10.65
CA ARG A 129 0.60 -3.02 11.36
C ARG A 129 1.93 -3.14 10.63
N LEU A 130 2.16 -4.25 9.92
CA LEU A 130 3.40 -4.54 9.16
C LEU A 130 3.57 -3.65 7.92
N THR A 131 2.57 -2.84 7.59
CA THR A 131 2.72 -1.81 6.55
C THR A 131 3.54 -0.61 7.01
N ALA A 132 3.74 -0.39 8.32
CA ALA A 132 4.57 0.72 8.79
C ALA A 132 6.04 0.56 8.38
N PRO A 133 6.71 -0.60 8.58
CA PRO A 133 8.06 -0.80 8.02
C PRO A 133 8.11 -0.77 6.49
N LEU A 134 7.06 -1.18 5.78
CA LEU A 134 6.97 -1.00 4.32
C LEU A 134 6.99 0.50 3.95
N CYS A 135 6.27 1.34 4.70
CA CYS A 135 6.26 2.79 4.51
C CYS A 135 7.61 3.45 4.85
N ILE A 136 8.42 2.89 5.76
CA ILE A 136 9.79 3.40 5.96
C ILE A 136 10.60 3.21 4.68
N ALA A 137 10.64 1.99 4.15
CA ALA A 137 11.38 1.68 2.92
C ALA A 137 10.82 2.45 1.72
N GLY A 138 9.50 2.50 1.56
CA GLY A 138 8.85 3.20 0.45
C GLY A 138 8.96 4.71 0.52
N GLY A 139 8.90 5.32 1.71
CA GLY A 139 9.12 6.74 1.88
C GLY A 139 10.56 7.18 1.51
N ILE A 140 11.53 6.30 1.77
CA ILE A 140 12.91 6.50 1.27
C ILE A 140 12.94 6.38 -0.26
N ALA A 141 12.29 5.36 -0.83
CA ALA A 141 12.23 5.18 -2.29
C ALA A 141 11.55 6.38 -3.00
N ILE A 142 10.51 6.98 -2.41
CA ILE A 142 9.87 8.21 -2.93
C ILE A 142 10.89 9.35 -3.04
N GLN A 143 11.70 9.58 -2.00
CA GLN A 143 12.72 10.61 -2.03
C GLN A 143 13.80 10.33 -3.11
N LEU A 144 14.21 9.06 -3.23
CA LEU A 144 15.18 8.65 -4.26
C LEU A 144 14.63 8.78 -5.68
N LEU A 145 13.34 8.48 -5.90
CA LEU A 145 12.67 8.71 -7.19
C LEU A 145 12.56 10.20 -7.51
N ARG A 146 12.26 11.03 -6.51
CA ARG A 146 12.20 12.48 -6.67
C ARG A 146 13.54 13.08 -7.10
N ASP A 147 14.67 12.58 -6.58
CA ASP A 147 16.02 12.95 -7.03
C ASP A 147 16.21 12.68 -8.54
N GLU A 148 15.44 11.77 -9.11
CA GLU A 148 15.46 11.41 -10.53
C GLU A 148 14.35 12.11 -11.35
N GLY A 149 13.59 13.02 -10.73
CA GLY A 149 12.48 13.74 -11.38
C GLY A 149 11.19 12.95 -11.48
N ILE A 150 11.06 11.86 -10.71
CA ILE A 150 9.87 10.99 -10.69
C ILE A 150 9.07 11.27 -9.42
N GLU A 151 7.79 11.65 -9.58
CA GLU A 151 6.89 11.92 -8.47
C GLU A 151 5.81 10.84 -8.35
N VAL A 152 5.54 10.40 -7.11
CA VAL A 152 4.55 9.38 -6.81
C VAL A 152 3.52 9.94 -5.85
N GLY A 153 2.25 9.75 -6.14
CA GLY A 153 1.18 10.17 -5.25
C GLY A 153 -0.09 9.34 -5.44
N ALA A 154 -0.92 9.33 -4.40
CA ALA A 154 -2.15 8.55 -4.40
C ALA A 154 -3.30 9.28 -3.70
N HIS A 155 -4.52 8.85 -4.01
CA HIS A 155 -5.73 9.30 -3.37
C HIS A 155 -6.72 8.14 -3.20
N ILE A 156 -7.79 8.41 -2.44
CA ILE A 156 -8.92 7.48 -2.31
C ILE A 156 -9.78 7.59 -3.56
N ALA A 157 -9.81 6.58 -4.41
CA ALA A 157 -10.63 6.56 -5.61
C ALA A 157 -12.08 6.11 -5.33
N ARG A 158 -12.30 5.27 -4.30
CA ARG A 158 -13.64 4.80 -3.95
C ARG A 158 -13.72 4.25 -2.53
N ILE A 159 -14.81 4.51 -1.82
CA ILE A 159 -15.15 3.83 -0.55
C ILE A 159 -16.65 3.52 -0.55
N ALA A 160 -17.03 2.31 -0.11
CA ALA A 160 -18.43 1.87 0.02
C ALA A 160 -19.27 2.07 -1.25
N GLY A 161 -18.65 1.93 -2.44
CA GLY A 161 -19.32 2.16 -3.73
C GLY A 161 -19.38 3.63 -4.16
N ILE A 162 -19.05 4.59 -3.31
CA ILE A 162 -18.99 6.02 -3.63
C ILE A 162 -17.64 6.30 -4.30
N ALA A 163 -17.65 6.78 -5.54
CA ALA A 163 -16.45 7.11 -6.29
C ALA A 163 -16.04 8.58 -6.07
N ASP A 164 -14.74 8.82 -6.04
CA ASP A 164 -14.10 10.12 -6.19
C ASP A 164 -13.88 10.45 -7.68
N ASP A 165 -13.42 11.65 -7.98
CA ASP A 165 -12.82 11.96 -9.27
C ASP A 165 -11.55 11.13 -9.45
N ALA A 166 -11.21 10.76 -10.69
CA ALA A 166 -10.00 9.99 -11.01
C ALA A 166 -8.87 10.93 -11.45
N PHE A 167 -7.63 10.46 -11.33
CA PHE A 167 -6.53 11.11 -12.03
C PHE A 167 -6.76 11.13 -13.55
N ALA A 168 -6.37 12.22 -14.19
CA ALA A 168 -6.30 12.25 -15.64
C ALA A 168 -5.22 11.24 -16.09
N LEU A 169 -5.61 10.16 -16.78
CA LEU A 169 -4.65 9.12 -17.21
C LEU A 169 -3.55 9.71 -18.09
N HIS A 170 -3.94 10.64 -18.98
CA HIS A 170 -3.06 11.39 -19.85
C HIS A 170 -2.93 12.83 -19.36
N SER A 171 -1.75 13.45 -19.51
CA SER A 171 -1.46 14.83 -19.11
C SER A 171 -1.42 15.08 -17.59
N LEU A 172 -1.30 14.05 -16.77
CA LEU A 172 -1.11 14.19 -15.33
C LEU A 172 0.26 14.81 -15.04
N SER A 173 0.28 15.94 -14.34
CA SER A 173 1.53 16.59 -13.96
C SER A 173 2.08 16.09 -12.62
N SER A 174 3.36 16.38 -12.38
CA SER A 174 4.00 16.07 -11.09
C SER A 174 3.34 16.79 -9.89
N THR A 175 2.67 17.90 -10.10
CA THR A 175 1.94 18.62 -9.04
C THR A 175 0.57 18.00 -8.78
N ASP A 176 -0.09 17.46 -9.80
CA ASP A 176 -1.45 16.91 -9.68
C ASP A 176 -1.47 15.65 -8.79
N VAL A 177 -0.41 14.83 -8.81
CA VAL A 177 -0.32 13.63 -7.97
C VAL A 177 -0.28 13.95 -6.48
N HIS A 178 0.08 15.18 -6.10
CA HIS A 178 0.20 15.61 -4.70
C HIS A 178 -1.02 16.38 -4.17
N VAL A 179 -2.03 16.66 -4.99
CA VAL A 179 -3.22 17.46 -4.59
C VAL A 179 -3.91 16.89 -3.34
N ALA A 180 -3.96 15.57 -3.20
CA ALA A 180 -4.57 14.91 -2.07
C ALA A 180 -3.65 14.80 -0.82
N HIS A 181 -2.33 15.01 -0.93
CA HIS A 181 -1.37 14.76 0.14
C HIS A 181 -1.57 15.64 1.38
N ALA A 182 -1.97 16.89 1.19
CA ALA A 182 -2.21 17.83 2.28
C ALA A 182 -3.54 17.63 2.99
N LYS A 183 -4.43 16.80 2.43
CA LYS A 183 -5.77 16.56 2.97
C LYS A 183 -5.75 15.46 4.02
N THR A 184 -6.46 15.68 5.10
CA THR A 184 -6.65 14.68 6.16
C THR A 184 -7.43 13.46 5.67
N PHE A 185 -8.38 13.68 4.74
CA PHE A 185 -9.08 12.65 3.99
C PHE A 185 -8.68 12.81 2.53
N PRO A 186 -7.76 11.99 2.01
CA PRO A 186 -7.07 12.24 0.76
C PRO A 186 -7.91 11.86 -0.46
N VAL A 187 -8.83 12.74 -0.86
CA VAL A 187 -9.67 12.69 -2.06
C VAL A 187 -9.39 13.88 -2.96
N LEU A 188 -9.72 13.78 -4.24
CA LEU A 188 -9.65 14.90 -5.18
C LEU A 188 -10.86 15.82 -4.99
N ASN A 189 -12.05 15.24 -4.82
CA ASN A 189 -13.32 15.93 -4.66
C ASN A 189 -13.84 15.87 -3.22
N ASP A 190 -13.82 17.00 -2.52
CA ASP A 190 -14.19 17.06 -1.10
C ASP A 190 -15.64 16.66 -0.85
N ALA A 191 -16.58 16.97 -1.78
CA ALA A 191 -17.98 16.58 -1.63
C ALA A 191 -18.17 15.05 -1.69
N GLN A 192 -17.38 14.34 -2.51
CA GLN A 192 -17.36 12.87 -2.50
C GLN A 192 -16.70 12.36 -1.21
N GLY A 193 -15.66 13.03 -0.72
CA GLY A 193 -15.02 12.71 0.55
C GLY A 193 -15.99 12.77 1.73
N GLU A 194 -16.84 13.79 1.82
CA GLU A 194 -17.87 13.90 2.87
C GLU A 194 -18.87 12.73 2.82
N ARG A 195 -19.30 12.33 1.62
CA ARG A 195 -20.19 11.16 1.44
C ARG A 195 -19.50 9.85 1.86
N MET A 196 -18.23 9.68 1.53
CA MET A 196 -17.45 8.51 1.94
C MET A 196 -17.27 8.46 3.47
N ILE A 197 -17.01 9.60 4.12
CA ILE A 197 -16.92 9.72 5.59
C ILE A 197 -18.24 9.31 6.23
N ALA A 198 -19.37 9.77 5.70
CA ALA A 198 -20.70 9.41 6.20
C ALA A 198 -20.94 7.88 6.08
N ALA A 199 -20.59 7.27 4.94
CA ALA A 199 -20.72 5.82 4.75
C ALA A 199 -19.82 5.01 5.70
N ILE A 200 -18.61 5.48 6.01
CA ILE A 200 -17.75 4.87 7.02
C ILE A 200 -18.37 4.96 8.42
N ALA A 201 -18.96 6.11 8.76
CA ALA A 201 -19.62 6.31 10.05
C ALA A 201 -20.82 5.37 10.21
N GLU A 202 -21.67 5.25 9.19
CA GLU A 202 -22.81 4.33 9.15
C GLU A 202 -22.35 2.86 9.36
N ALA A 203 -21.32 2.42 8.63
CA ALA A 203 -20.78 1.08 8.81
C ALA A 203 -20.27 0.84 10.25
N ARG A 204 -19.58 1.83 10.81
CA ARG A 204 -19.08 1.76 12.20
C ARG A 204 -20.22 1.66 13.20
N GLU A 205 -21.29 2.45 13.05
CA GLU A 205 -22.48 2.40 13.93
C GLU A 205 -23.19 1.06 13.83
N ALA A 206 -23.21 0.46 12.63
CA ALA A 206 -23.75 -0.89 12.39
C ALA A 206 -22.82 -2.01 12.92
N GLY A 207 -21.66 -1.69 13.50
CA GLY A 207 -20.67 -2.68 13.94
C GLY A 207 -20.02 -3.43 12.80
N ASP A 208 -19.97 -2.84 11.62
CA ASP A 208 -19.47 -3.40 10.35
C ASP A 208 -18.26 -2.62 9.83
N SER A 209 -17.81 -2.94 8.63
CA SER A 209 -16.71 -2.27 7.94
C SER A 209 -16.95 -2.15 6.45
N VAL A 210 -16.27 -1.23 5.80
CA VAL A 210 -16.33 -1.02 4.35
C VAL A 210 -14.93 -1.09 3.73
N GLY A 211 -14.88 -1.53 2.48
CA GLY A 211 -13.70 -1.52 1.63
C GLY A 211 -13.70 -0.34 0.68
N GLY A 212 -12.71 -0.31 -0.21
CA GLY A 212 -12.62 0.71 -1.25
C GLY A 212 -11.41 0.51 -2.16
N VAL A 213 -11.08 1.55 -2.90
CA VAL A 213 -10.01 1.57 -3.90
C VAL A 213 -9.12 2.78 -3.66
N VAL A 214 -7.82 2.57 -3.72
CA VAL A 214 -6.81 3.63 -3.81
C VAL A 214 -6.32 3.69 -5.24
N GLU A 215 -6.26 4.89 -5.83
CA GLU A 215 -5.58 5.16 -7.10
C GLU A 215 -4.24 5.82 -6.80
N CYS A 216 -3.19 5.34 -7.47
CA CYS A 216 -1.83 5.84 -7.35
C CYS A 216 -1.29 6.11 -8.75
N ALA A 217 -0.55 7.19 -8.87
CA ALA A 217 0.14 7.53 -10.11
C ALA A 217 1.62 7.86 -9.85
N ALA A 218 2.46 7.51 -10.82
CA ALA A 218 3.85 7.94 -10.90
C ALA A 218 4.08 8.69 -12.21
N THR A 219 4.57 9.92 -12.12
CA THR A 219 4.90 10.78 -13.28
C THR A 219 6.41 10.87 -13.44
N GLY A 220 6.89 11.16 -14.64
CA GLY A 220 8.31 11.36 -14.90
C GLY A 220 9.13 10.09 -15.12
N MET A 221 8.50 8.92 -15.19
CA MET A 221 9.20 7.69 -15.55
C MET A 221 9.79 7.81 -16.97
N PRO A 222 11.09 7.48 -17.18
CA PRO A 222 11.63 7.44 -18.52
C PRO A 222 11.02 6.32 -19.35
N VAL A 223 11.03 6.46 -20.67
CA VAL A 223 10.66 5.38 -21.59
C VAL A 223 11.70 4.27 -21.49
N GLY A 224 11.25 3.00 -21.50
CA GLY A 224 12.15 1.86 -21.62
C GLY A 224 12.51 1.16 -20.30
N VAL A 225 11.85 1.49 -19.19
CA VAL A 225 12.07 0.82 -17.89
C VAL A 225 11.12 -0.37 -17.75
N GLY A 226 11.64 -1.49 -17.29
CA GLY A 226 10.92 -2.76 -17.13
C GLY A 226 11.23 -3.75 -18.26
N GLU A 227 10.77 -4.97 -18.11
CA GLU A 227 11.09 -6.09 -18.98
C GLU A 227 9.81 -6.73 -19.54
N PRO A 228 9.90 -7.41 -20.70
CA PRO A 228 8.76 -8.14 -21.23
C PRO A 228 8.37 -9.32 -20.33
N MET A 229 7.11 -9.73 -20.40
CA MET A 229 6.51 -10.89 -19.73
C MET A 229 6.48 -10.80 -18.19
N PHE A 230 7.48 -11.31 -17.45
CA PHE A 230 7.36 -11.60 -16.01
C PHE A 230 7.99 -10.56 -15.09
N ASP A 231 8.87 -9.72 -15.61
CA ASP A 231 9.58 -8.69 -14.85
C ASP A 231 9.21 -7.26 -15.33
N GLY A 232 8.04 -7.14 -15.96
CA GLY A 232 7.50 -5.87 -16.40
C GLY A 232 6.96 -5.01 -15.25
N VAL A 233 6.62 -3.77 -15.60
CA VAL A 233 6.08 -2.77 -14.67
C VAL A 233 4.86 -3.30 -13.93
N GLU A 234 3.88 -3.83 -14.68
CA GLU A 234 2.63 -4.34 -14.08
C GLU A 234 2.91 -5.52 -13.14
N ASN A 235 3.84 -6.41 -13.50
CA ASN A 235 4.20 -7.56 -12.67
C ASN A 235 4.87 -7.14 -11.36
N ALA A 236 5.86 -6.24 -11.44
CA ALA A 236 6.60 -5.75 -10.28
C ALA A 236 5.70 -4.98 -9.32
N VAL A 237 4.91 -4.03 -9.85
CA VAL A 237 3.98 -3.21 -9.05
C VAL A 237 2.87 -4.06 -8.47
N ALA A 238 2.21 -4.94 -9.25
CA ALA A 238 1.16 -5.81 -8.73
C ALA A 238 1.68 -6.77 -7.64
N ARG A 239 2.88 -7.35 -7.82
CA ARG A 239 3.51 -8.21 -6.82
C ARG A 239 3.73 -7.49 -5.50
N MET A 240 4.17 -6.22 -5.54
CA MET A 240 4.37 -5.39 -4.35
C MET A 240 3.03 -5.06 -3.68
N LEU A 241 2.02 -4.65 -4.45
CA LEU A 241 0.69 -4.28 -3.98
C LEU A 241 -0.06 -5.46 -3.36
N PHE A 242 -0.01 -6.67 -3.94
CA PHE A 242 -0.60 -7.87 -3.34
C PHE A 242 0.10 -8.32 -2.06
N GLY A 243 1.30 -7.81 -1.77
CA GLY A 243 1.97 -7.96 -0.47
C GLY A 243 1.31 -7.17 0.66
N ILE A 244 0.50 -6.14 0.33
CA ILE A 244 -0.21 -5.33 1.32
C ILE A 244 -1.42 -6.11 1.85
N PRO A 245 -1.59 -6.22 3.19
CA PRO A 245 -2.78 -6.87 3.75
C PRO A 245 -4.08 -6.22 3.27
N ALA A 246 -5.10 -7.03 3.03
CA ALA A 246 -6.44 -6.68 2.53
C ALA A 246 -6.55 -6.36 1.03
N VAL A 247 -5.47 -6.26 0.29
CA VAL A 247 -5.53 -6.10 -1.17
C VAL A 247 -6.18 -7.34 -1.83
N LYS A 248 -7.08 -7.09 -2.79
CA LYS A 248 -7.85 -8.11 -3.52
C LYS A 248 -7.90 -7.91 -5.02
N GLY A 249 -7.51 -6.75 -5.51
CA GLY A 249 -7.48 -6.45 -6.93
C GLY A 249 -6.47 -5.35 -7.22
N VAL A 250 -5.86 -5.44 -8.40
CA VAL A 250 -4.95 -4.43 -8.95
C VAL A 250 -5.28 -4.30 -10.42
N GLU A 251 -5.39 -3.08 -10.92
CA GLU A 251 -5.59 -2.78 -12.33
C GLU A 251 -4.79 -1.54 -12.75
N PHE A 252 -4.39 -1.49 -14.01
CA PHE A 252 -3.58 -0.43 -14.59
C PHE A 252 -4.36 0.32 -15.66
N GLY A 253 -4.17 1.63 -15.77
CA GLY A 253 -4.85 2.46 -16.77
C GLY A 253 -6.37 2.29 -16.73
N ARG A 254 -6.96 1.87 -17.84
CA ARG A 254 -8.40 1.56 -17.91
C ARG A 254 -8.79 0.30 -17.15
N GLY A 255 -7.82 -0.57 -16.83
CA GLY A 255 -8.08 -1.77 -16.04
C GLY A 255 -9.06 -2.72 -16.74
N PHE A 256 -10.09 -3.17 -16.03
CA PHE A 256 -11.09 -4.10 -16.57
C PHE A 256 -11.99 -3.49 -17.66
N ASP A 257 -12.10 -2.16 -17.72
CA ASP A 257 -12.91 -1.49 -18.77
C ASP A 257 -12.40 -1.79 -20.19
N VAL A 258 -11.12 -2.16 -20.36
CA VAL A 258 -10.56 -2.53 -21.68
C VAL A 258 -11.29 -3.70 -22.33
N ALA A 259 -11.95 -4.56 -21.53
CA ALA A 259 -12.69 -5.71 -22.05
C ALA A 259 -13.93 -5.30 -22.86
N ASP A 260 -14.46 -4.10 -22.62
CA ASP A 260 -15.62 -3.55 -23.31
C ASP A 260 -15.23 -2.56 -24.43
N MET A 261 -13.92 -2.27 -24.58
CA MET A 261 -13.41 -1.33 -25.58
C MET A 261 -13.04 -2.04 -26.90
N ARG A 262 -13.15 -1.31 -28.01
CA ARG A 262 -12.58 -1.73 -29.28
C ARG A 262 -11.09 -1.35 -29.34
N GLY A 263 -10.28 -2.06 -30.12
CA GLY A 263 -8.87 -1.73 -30.30
C GLY A 263 -8.62 -0.28 -30.73
N SER A 264 -9.48 0.26 -31.61
CA SER A 264 -9.41 1.68 -32.04
C SER A 264 -9.73 2.70 -30.94
N GLU A 265 -10.39 2.27 -29.86
CA GLU A 265 -10.74 3.12 -28.70
C GLU A 265 -9.71 2.97 -27.57
N ASN A 266 -9.14 1.77 -27.44
CA ASN A 266 -8.17 1.46 -26.41
C ASN A 266 -6.73 1.85 -26.79
N ASN A 267 -6.35 1.76 -28.08
CA ASN A 267 -4.98 2.00 -28.49
C ASN A 267 -4.58 3.47 -28.27
N ASP A 268 -3.48 3.66 -27.55
CA ASP A 268 -2.92 4.98 -27.27
C ASP A 268 -2.15 5.49 -28.50
N GLY A 269 -2.76 6.43 -29.22
CA GLY A 269 -2.20 7.02 -30.45
C GLY A 269 -0.90 7.78 -30.15
N MET A 270 0.02 7.79 -31.11
CA MET A 270 1.31 8.48 -31.00
C MET A 270 1.52 9.47 -32.13
N ARG A 271 2.16 10.59 -31.84
CA ARG A 271 2.58 11.59 -32.83
C ARG A 271 3.92 12.19 -32.50
N ILE A 272 4.57 12.78 -33.47
CA ILE A 272 5.80 13.56 -33.26
C ILE A 272 5.43 15.05 -33.08
N VAL A 273 5.86 15.62 -31.96
CA VAL A 273 5.76 17.04 -31.66
C VAL A 273 7.15 17.54 -31.26
N ASP A 274 7.68 18.50 -31.99
CA ASP A 274 9.00 19.06 -31.75
C ASP A 274 10.12 18.00 -31.64
N GLY A 275 10.05 16.96 -32.48
CA GLY A 275 11.01 15.86 -32.54
C GLY A 275 10.88 14.84 -31.41
N ARG A 276 9.82 14.92 -30.58
CA ARG A 276 9.55 13.98 -29.48
C ARG A 276 8.27 13.21 -29.73
N VAL A 277 8.25 11.97 -29.28
CA VAL A 277 7.03 11.16 -29.26
C VAL A 277 6.11 11.68 -28.17
N VAL A 278 4.85 11.92 -28.49
CA VAL A 278 3.78 12.33 -27.59
C VAL A 278 2.63 11.36 -27.80
N PHE A 279 2.11 10.82 -26.72
CA PHE A 279 0.89 10.01 -26.74
C PHE A 279 -0.37 10.91 -26.77
N GLU A 280 -1.46 10.42 -27.32
CA GLU A 280 -2.75 11.11 -27.39
C GLU A 280 -3.72 10.66 -26.30
N SER A 281 -3.42 9.52 -25.66
CA SER A 281 -4.12 8.93 -24.52
C SER A 281 -3.16 8.05 -23.73
N ASN A 282 -3.61 7.52 -22.60
CA ASN A 282 -2.85 6.62 -21.74
C ASN A 282 -3.78 5.54 -21.14
N ASN A 283 -4.52 4.86 -21.99
CA ASN A 283 -5.43 3.79 -21.59
C ASN A 283 -4.66 2.58 -21.00
N ALA A 284 -3.45 2.34 -21.51
CA ALA A 284 -2.54 1.32 -21.02
C ALA A 284 -2.03 1.61 -19.58
N GLY A 285 -2.10 2.87 -19.12
CA GLY A 285 -1.66 3.25 -17.77
C GLY A 285 -0.14 3.30 -17.61
N GLY A 286 0.60 3.76 -18.62
CA GLY A 286 2.02 4.07 -18.57
C GLY A 286 2.97 2.94 -18.94
N ALA A 287 2.45 1.75 -19.31
CA ALA A 287 3.30 0.64 -19.73
C ALA A 287 2.68 -0.14 -20.90
N ASN A 288 3.51 -0.58 -21.83
CA ASN A 288 3.16 -1.45 -22.93
C ASN A 288 4.15 -2.61 -23.00
N GLY A 289 3.63 -3.84 -23.00
CA GLY A 289 4.45 -5.04 -23.03
C GLY A 289 5.40 -5.19 -21.81
N GLY A 290 5.03 -4.58 -20.66
CA GLY A 290 5.83 -4.59 -19.43
C GLY A 290 6.82 -3.42 -19.31
N ILE A 291 6.91 -2.54 -20.32
CA ILE A 291 7.93 -1.50 -20.43
C ILE A 291 7.26 -0.12 -20.40
N THR A 292 7.84 0.83 -19.65
CA THR A 292 7.30 2.19 -19.52
C THR A 292 7.27 2.93 -20.84
N THR A 293 6.19 3.69 -21.07
CA THR A 293 5.97 4.51 -22.27
C THR A 293 6.45 5.96 -22.12
N GLY A 294 6.76 6.40 -20.89
CA GLY A 294 7.00 7.81 -20.57
C GLY A 294 5.73 8.54 -20.11
N GLU A 295 4.54 7.97 -20.34
CA GLU A 295 3.29 8.46 -19.77
C GLU A 295 3.20 8.08 -18.27
N PRO A 296 2.32 8.74 -17.48
CA PRO A 296 2.14 8.39 -16.08
C PRO A 296 1.80 6.93 -15.88
N VAL A 297 2.50 6.27 -14.96
CA VAL A 297 2.12 4.92 -14.51
C VAL A 297 0.96 5.06 -13.54
N VAL A 298 -0.24 4.62 -13.94
CA VAL A 298 -1.46 4.74 -13.12
C VAL A 298 -2.00 3.37 -12.75
N VAL A 299 -2.17 3.15 -11.45
CA VAL A 299 -2.61 1.86 -10.88
C VAL A 299 -3.72 2.08 -9.84
N ARG A 300 -4.71 1.20 -9.83
CA ARG A 300 -5.76 1.15 -8.82
C ARG A 300 -5.67 -0.14 -8.02
N CYS A 301 -5.83 -0.01 -6.70
CA CYS A 301 -5.66 -1.10 -5.74
C CYS A 301 -6.92 -1.23 -4.88
N ALA A 302 -7.60 -2.39 -4.96
CA ALA A 302 -8.83 -2.65 -4.23
C ALA A 302 -8.55 -3.33 -2.89
N PHE A 303 -9.14 -2.77 -1.84
CA PHE A 303 -9.06 -3.24 -0.46
C PHE A 303 -10.40 -3.81 -0.01
N LYS A 304 -10.39 -5.04 0.51
CA LYS A 304 -11.57 -5.62 1.14
C LYS A 304 -11.89 -4.93 2.46
N PRO A 305 -13.13 -5.01 2.95
CA PRO A 305 -13.49 -4.57 4.30
C PRO A 305 -12.65 -5.27 5.37
N THR A 306 -12.47 -4.59 6.52
CA THR A 306 -11.78 -5.16 7.69
C THR A 306 -12.57 -6.37 8.21
N PRO A 307 -11.94 -7.55 8.39
CA PRO A 307 -12.65 -8.75 8.82
C PRO A 307 -13.01 -8.75 10.31
N SER A 308 -12.38 -7.90 11.11
CA SER A 308 -12.65 -7.77 12.54
C SER A 308 -13.81 -6.80 12.76
N ILE A 309 -15.04 -7.34 12.84
CA ILE A 309 -16.27 -6.59 13.03
C ILE A 309 -17.03 -7.08 14.27
N SER A 310 -17.83 -6.20 14.87
CA SER A 310 -18.62 -6.54 16.05
C SER A 310 -19.96 -7.21 15.73
N ARG A 311 -20.37 -7.23 14.46
CA ARG A 311 -21.52 -8.04 14.03
C ARG A 311 -21.23 -9.53 14.20
N ALA A 312 -22.26 -10.29 14.60
CA ALA A 312 -22.16 -11.73 14.69
C ALA A 312 -21.86 -12.36 13.33
N GLN A 313 -20.87 -13.24 13.30
CA GLN A 313 -20.41 -13.96 12.11
C GLN A 313 -20.39 -15.45 12.39
N HIS A 314 -20.51 -16.27 11.35
CA HIS A 314 -20.32 -17.71 11.44
C HIS A 314 -18.83 -18.04 11.38
N SER A 315 -18.35 -18.82 12.35
CA SER A 315 -17.00 -19.34 12.43
C SER A 315 -17.01 -20.81 12.87
N ILE A 316 -15.88 -21.30 13.33
CA ILE A 316 -15.71 -22.67 13.83
C ILE A 316 -14.91 -22.64 15.13
N ASP A 317 -15.15 -23.60 16.00
CA ASP A 317 -14.22 -23.96 17.07
C ASP A 317 -13.23 -25.01 16.54
N MET A 318 -11.98 -24.62 16.36
CA MET A 318 -10.94 -25.51 15.79
C MET A 318 -10.55 -26.65 16.75
N GLN A 319 -10.77 -26.49 18.06
CA GLN A 319 -10.48 -27.54 19.04
C GLN A 319 -11.63 -28.54 19.20
N ALA A 320 -12.86 -28.03 19.28
CA ALA A 320 -14.04 -28.83 19.42
C ALA A 320 -14.52 -29.48 18.10
N GLY A 321 -14.10 -28.90 16.95
CA GLY A 321 -14.56 -29.32 15.63
C GLY A 321 -16.05 -29.03 15.38
N THR A 322 -16.56 -27.92 15.93
CA THR A 322 -17.96 -27.50 15.87
C THR A 322 -18.13 -26.15 15.18
N ASN A 323 -19.34 -25.88 14.69
CA ASN A 323 -19.71 -24.54 14.25
C ASN A 323 -19.84 -23.61 15.46
N GLU A 324 -19.36 -22.39 15.34
CA GLU A 324 -19.36 -21.40 16.42
C GLU A 324 -19.74 -20.02 15.87
N GLY A 325 -20.35 -19.19 16.74
CA GLY A 325 -20.58 -17.77 16.46
C GLY A 325 -19.39 -16.94 16.93
N LEU A 326 -19.06 -15.89 16.19
CA LEU A 326 -18.00 -14.96 16.57
C LEU A 326 -18.44 -13.50 16.39
N SER A 327 -18.25 -12.69 17.43
CA SER A 327 -18.32 -11.24 17.35
C SER A 327 -16.99 -10.68 17.85
N VAL A 328 -16.29 -9.94 16.99
CA VAL A 328 -14.96 -9.45 17.35
C VAL A 328 -15.08 -8.07 18.01
N HIS A 329 -14.86 -8.05 19.32
CA HIS A 329 -14.82 -6.81 20.08
C HIS A 329 -13.39 -6.25 20.10
N GLY A 330 -13.23 -4.94 19.87
CA GLY A 330 -11.90 -4.32 19.89
C GLY A 330 -11.83 -3.01 19.12
N ARG A 331 -10.62 -2.48 19.01
CA ARG A 331 -10.33 -1.20 18.35
C ARG A 331 -9.89 -1.43 16.90
N HIS A 332 -10.86 -1.71 16.03
CA HIS A 332 -10.60 -1.96 14.61
C HIS A 332 -10.95 -0.74 13.75
N ASP A 333 -10.28 -0.62 12.60
CA ASP A 333 -10.62 0.40 11.60
C ASP A 333 -11.94 0.00 10.91
N PRO A 334 -12.96 0.87 10.86
CA PRO A 334 -14.15 0.62 10.06
C PRO A 334 -13.86 0.68 8.55
N CYS A 335 -12.78 1.35 8.17
CA CYS A 335 -12.26 1.40 6.81
C CYS A 335 -10.74 1.56 6.84
N VAL A 336 -10.01 0.64 6.21
CA VAL A 336 -8.53 0.71 6.16
C VAL A 336 -8.02 1.57 5.00
N VAL A 337 -8.88 1.93 4.04
CA VAL A 337 -8.50 2.56 2.77
C VAL A 337 -7.79 3.89 2.98
N VAL A 338 -8.27 4.72 3.90
CA VAL A 338 -7.68 6.04 4.19
C VAL A 338 -6.21 5.91 4.59
N ARG A 339 -5.91 4.94 5.45
CA ARG A 339 -4.53 4.66 5.91
C ARG A 339 -3.72 3.87 4.89
N ALA A 340 -4.36 3.24 3.93
CA ALA A 340 -3.72 2.49 2.86
C ALA A 340 -3.13 3.40 1.77
N VAL A 341 -3.58 4.65 1.63
CA VAL A 341 -3.08 5.59 0.62
C VAL A 341 -1.55 5.69 0.63
N PRO A 342 -0.87 6.09 1.73
CA PRO A 342 0.60 6.13 1.77
C PRO A 342 1.25 4.74 1.68
N VAL A 343 0.54 3.67 2.01
CA VAL A 343 1.08 2.30 1.85
C VAL A 343 1.15 1.91 0.37
N VAL A 344 0.16 2.31 -0.43
CA VAL A 344 0.16 2.10 -1.88
C VAL A 344 1.24 2.93 -2.54
N GLU A 345 1.39 4.21 -2.16
CA GLU A 345 2.51 5.06 -2.62
C GLU A 345 3.86 4.40 -2.34
N ALA A 346 4.08 3.93 -1.11
CA ALA A 346 5.30 3.23 -0.70
C ALA A 346 5.58 1.99 -1.55
N ALA A 347 4.56 1.17 -1.81
CA ALA A 347 4.70 -0.06 -2.57
C ALA A 347 5.00 0.21 -4.05
N VAL A 348 4.30 1.17 -4.66
CA VAL A 348 4.54 1.59 -6.05
C VAL A 348 5.93 2.18 -6.20
N ALA A 349 6.34 3.08 -5.30
CA ALA A 349 7.67 3.70 -5.32
C ALA A 349 8.80 2.67 -5.22
N LEU A 350 8.68 1.70 -4.33
CA LEU A 350 9.68 0.62 -4.20
C LEU A 350 9.79 -0.22 -5.48
N ALA A 351 8.65 -0.59 -6.10
CA ALA A 351 8.64 -1.37 -7.33
C ALA A 351 9.27 -0.60 -8.49
N LEU A 352 8.89 0.67 -8.66
CA LEU A 352 9.42 1.51 -9.75
C LEU A 352 10.90 1.85 -9.56
N TYR A 353 11.33 2.07 -8.31
CA TYR A 353 12.76 2.33 -8.03
C TYR A 353 13.62 1.08 -8.28
N ASP A 354 13.13 -0.11 -7.93
CA ASP A 354 13.81 -1.38 -8.21
C ASP A 354 14.00 -1.60 -9.72
N LEU A 355 12.95 -1.39 -10.52
CA LEU A 355 13.00 -1.44 -11.99
C LEU A 355 13.92 -0.36 -12.60
N LEU A 356 13.90 0.86 -12.06
CA LEU A 356 14.76 1.94 -12.52
C LEU A 356 16.24 1.62 -12.28
N LEU A 357 16.58 0.97 -11.16
CA LEU A 357 17.94 0.52 -10.90
C LEU A 357 18.34 -0.62 -11.85
N GLU A 358 17.41 -1.54 -12.18
CA GLU A 358 17.65 -2.64 -13.12
C GLU A 358 18.01 -2.09 -14.51
N SER A 359 17.21 -1.13 -15.01
CA SER A 359 17.42 -0.53 -16.34
C SER A 359 18.74 0.25 -16.51
N ARG A 360 19.45 0.52 -15.42
CA ARG A 360 20.77 1.21 -15.45
C ARG A 360 21.96 0.26 -15.49
N MET A 361 21.70 -1.03 -15.32
CA MET A 361 22.76 -2.05 -15.38
C MET A 361 22.93 -2.61 -16.80
N ASP A 362 21.96 -2.38 -17.67
CA ASP A 362 21.98 -2.71 -19.09
C ASP A 362 22.62 -1.56 -19.92
#